data_eb1ad1a3790140a94e73df53d790cbee
#
_entry.id   eb1ad1a3790140a94e73df53d790cbee
#
_cell.length_a   1.000
_cell.length_b   1.000
_cell.length_c   1.000
_cell.angle_alpha   90.00
_cell.angle_beta   90.00
_cell.angle_gamma   90.00
#
_symmetry.space_group_name_H-M   'P 1'
#
loop_
_entity.id
_entity.type
_entity.pdbx_description
1 polymer ?
#
loop_
_entity_poly.entity_id
_entity_poly.type
_entity_poly.pdbx_seq_one_letter_code
_entity_poly.pdbx_strand_id
1 'polypeptide(L)'
;TLKNINLTIYKGEKVLLLGPSGCGKSTLANCINGIIPFSFNGEIKGSCKIAGVESSTSSIFKLSSVVGTVLQDSDAQFVGLSVGEDIAYALENNMVPRNVMLKKVKDAATIVHMEDFLESVPYNLSGGQKQRVSLAGIMHDDVQILLFDEPLAALDPQMGNQAIALIDEIQKENEKTVLIIEHRLEDVLYRPVDRIILMCDGEIIADTTPDKLLCSEKLRKDGIREPLYLSALNMASCKFSEDDHPSDIFSMNLDKYKDKLV
;
A
#
# COMPACT_ATOMS: atom_id res chain seq x y z
N THR A 1 -14.52 16.90 -1.22
CA THR A 1 -14.07 15.56 -1.63
C THR A 1 -14.03 14.64 -0.43
N LEU A 2 -13.20 14.93 0.59
CA LEU A 2 -13.20 14.21 1.85
C LEU A 2 -14.11 14.88 2.87
N LYS A 3 -14.82 14.09 3.67
CA LYS A 3 -15.81 14.59 4.63
C LYS A 3 -15.65 13.86 5.96
N ASN A 4 -15.43 14.62 7.03
CA ASN A 4 -15.40 14.11 8.41
C ASN A 4 -14.49 12.87 8.60
N ILE A 5 -13.32 12.87 7.96
CA ILE A 5 -12.34 11.78 8.12
C ILE A 5 -11.77 11.83 9.54
N ASN A 6 -12.03 10.78 10.30
CA ASN A 6 -11.44 10.55 11.61
C ASN A 6 -10.70 9.21 11.56
N LEU A 7 -9.38 9.27 11.47
CA LEU A 7 -8.53 8.09 11.27
C LEU A 7 -7.27 8.22 12.11
N THR A 8 -6.90 7.14 12.77
CA THR A 8 -5.61 6.98 13.42
C THR A 8 -4.99 5.66 12.97
N ILE A 9 -3.78 5.71 12.42
CA ILE A 9 -2.97 4.54 12.09
C ILE A 9 -1.79 4.54 13.05
N TYR A 10 -1.54 3.41 13.69
CA TYR A 10 -0.47 3.29 14.68
C TYR A 10 0.84 2.83 14.02
N LYS A 11 1.96 3.15 14.67
CA LYS A 11 3.28 2.73 14.21
C LYS A 11 3.34 1.20 14.06
N GLY A 12 3.85 0.75 12.92
CA GLY A 12 4.01 -0.67 12.60
C GLY A 12 2.76 -1.35 12.06
N GLU A 13 1.59 -0.67 12.02
CA GLU A 13 0.39 -1.25 11.40
C GLU A 13 0.53 -1.37 9.87
N LYS A 14 -0.01 -2.44 9.33
CA LYS A 14 -0.27 -2.63 7.91
C LYS A 14 -1.77 -2.50 7.64
N VAL A 15 -2.15 -1.43 6.99
CA VAL A 15 -3.56 -1.03 6.79
C VAL A 15 -3.89 -1.06 5.31
N LEU A 16 -5.04 -1.64 4.98
CA LEU A 16 -5.60 -1.61 3.64
C LEU A 16 -6.74 -0.58 3.58
N LEU A 17 -6.63 0.36 2.65
CA LEU A 17 -7.67 1.34 2.33
C LEU A 17 -8.44 0.88 1.09
N LEU A 18 -9.66 0.46 1.28
CA LEU A 18 -10.60 0.01 0.24
C LEU A 18 -11.65 1.06 -0.08
N GLY A 19 -12.25 0.93 -1.25
CA GLY A 19 -13.42 1.71 -1.65
C GLY A 19 -13.56 1.76 -3.17
N PRO A 20 -14.73 2.09 -3.68
CA PRO A 20 -14.96 2.24 -5.12
C PRO A 20 -14.10 3.34 -5.73
N SER A 21 -13.92 3.29 -7.06
CA SER A 21 -13.18 4.34 -7.77
C SER A 21 -13.85 5.72 -7.54
N GLY A 22 -13.01 6.75 -7.34
CA GLY A 22 -13.49 8.10 -7.12
C GLY A 22 -14.00 8.41 -5.70
N CYS A 23 -14.00 7.44 -4.75
CA CYS A 23 -14.49 7.70 -3.39
C CYS A 23 -13.54 8.56 -2.51
N GLY A 24 -12.34 8.91 -3.00
CA GLY A 24 -11.43 9.83 -2.30
C GLY A 24 -10.16 9.19 -1.73
N LYS A 25 -9.85 7.91 -2.01
CA LYS A 25 -8.64 7.22 -1.50
C LYS A 25 -7.34 7.94 -1.86
N SER A 26 -7.12 8.20 -3.16
CA SER A 26 -5.93 8.94 -3.62
C SER A 26 -5.93 10.40 -3.14
N THR A 27 -7.11 11.00 -2.90
CA THR A 27 -7.17 12.32 -2.26
C THR A 27 -6.66 12.27 -0.82
N LEU A 28 -7.03 11.23 -0.06
CA LEU A 28 -6.52 11.01 1.30
C LEU A 28 -5.01 10.76 1.27
N ALA A 29 -4.51 9.92 0.35
CA ALA A 29 -3.09 9.70 0.12
C ALA A 29 -2.34 11.01 -0.13
N ASN A 30 -2.89 11.86 -0.99
CA ASN A 30 -2.30 13.16 -1.34
C ASN A 30 -2.31 14.16 -0.17
N CYS A 31 -3.24 14.03 0.77
CA CYS A 31 -3.19 14.80 2.03
C CYS A 31 -2.10 14.26 2.97
N ILE A 32 -1.86 12.95 2.98
CA ILE A 32 -0.84 12.32 3.82
C ILE A 32 0.56 12.67 3.34
N ASN A 33 0.84 12.57 2.05
CA ASN A 33 2.17 12.85 1.47
C ASN A 33 2.42 14.34 1.16
N GLY A 34 1.44 15.21 1.38
CA GLY A 34 1.56 16.66 1.22
C GLY A 34 1.38 17.17 -0.21
N ILE A 35 1.03 16.32 -1.17
CA ILE A 35 0.68 16.79 -2.53
C ILE A 35 -0.50 17.75 -2.46
N ILE A 36 -1.44 17.50 -1.56
CA ILE A 36 -2.47 18.48 -1.16
C ILE A 36 -2.07 19.03 0.22
N PRO A 37 -1.94 20.35 0.40
CA PRO A 37 -2.32 21.43 -0.52
C PRO A 37 -1.17 21.98 -1.39
N PHE A 38 0.05 21.41 -1.34
CA PHE A 38 1.24 22.10 -1.85
C PHE A 38 1.44 22.03 -3.37
N SER A 39 1.04 20.93 -4.02
CA SER A 39 1.08 20.78 -5.49
C SER A 39 -0.30 20.88 -6.12
N PHE A 40 -1.30 20.31 -5.48
CA PHE A 40 -2.71 20.47 -5.89
C PHE A 40 -3.43 21.40 -4.93
N ASN A 41 -4.11 22.39 -5.49
CA ASN A 41 -4.92 23.31 -4.70
C ASN A 41 -6.01 22.57 -3.94
N GLY A 42 -6.05 22.77 -2.63
CA GLY A 42 -7.06 22.18 -1.75
C GLY A 42 -7.09 22.90 -0.40
N GLU A 43 -8.25 22.94 0.22
CA GLU A 43 -8.41 23.43 1.58
C GLU A 43 -8.59 22.24 2.53
N ILE A 44 -7.70 22.11 3.50
CA ILE A 44 -7.79 21.11 4.58
C ILE A 44 -8.39 21.78 5.80
N LYS A 45 -9.59 21.33 6.20
CA LYS A 45 -10.23 21.74 7.47
C LYS A 45 -10.01 20.63 8.49
N GLY A 46 -9.55 20.98 9.68
CA GLY A 46 -9.18 20.05 10.73
C GLY A 46 -7.68 19.87 10.83
N SER A 47 -7.22 18.70 11.21
CA SER A 47 -5.81 18.38 11.43
C SER A 47 -5.45 17.04 10.78
N CYS A 48 -4.34 17.01 10.04
CA CYS A 48 -3.76 15.80 9.44
C CYS A 48 -2.30 15.68 9.89
N LYS A 49 -2.06 14.88 10.94
CA LYS A 49 -0.73 14.70 11.52
C LYS A 49 -0.09 13.40 11.06
N ILE A 50 1.08 13.50 10.47
CA ILE A 50 1.85 12.39 9.93
C ILE A 50 3.16 12.29 10.73
N ALA A 51 3.33 11.23 11.52
CA ALA A 51 4.43 11.10 12.48
C ALA A 51 4.67 12.38 13.31
N GLY A 52 3.58 13.01 13.78
CA GLY A 52 3.61 14.24 14.57
C GLY A 52 3.74 15.53 13.76
N VAL A 53 3.94 15.47 12.45
CA VAL A 53 4.04 16.63 11.54
C VAL A 53 2.67 16.97 11.00
N GLU A 54 2.20 18.21 11.19
CA GLU A 54 0.94 18.68 10.60
C GLU A 54 1.11 18.88 9.09
N SER A 55 0.39 18.07 8.29
CA SER A 55 0.53 18.04 6.83
C SER A 55 0.20 19.39 6.20
N SER A 56 -0.91 20.02 6.61
CA SER A 56 -1.42 21.26 6.00
C SER A 56 -0.51 22.48 6.15
N THR A 57 0.40 22.49 7.13
CA THR A 57 1.28 23.62 7.46
C THR A 57 2.77 23.28 7.31
N SER A 58 3.10 22.08 6.83
CA SER A 58 4.46 21.60 6.63
C SER A 58 5.01 21.95 5.23
N SER A 59 5.74 21.05 4.63
CA SER A 59 6.19 21.10 3.23
C SER A 59 6.27 19.68 2.67
N ILE A 60 6.17 19.55 1.34
CA ILE A 60 6.38 18.26 0.67
C ILE A 60 7.75 17.67 1.05
N PHE A 61 8.80 18.47 1.07
CA PHE A 61 10.13 18.03 1.44
C PHE A 61 10.18 17.40 2.85
N LYS A 62 9.53 18.05 3.84
CA LYS A 62 9.50 17.50 5.20
C LYS A 62 8.63 16.25 5.32
N LEU A 63 7.54 16.18 4.57
CA LEU A 63 6.69 14.99 4.56
C LEU A 63 7.33 13.83 3.81
N SER A 64 8.02 14.08 2.69
CA SER A 64 8.72 13.04 1.93
C SER A 64 9.88 12.38 2.70
N SER A 65 10.45 13.04 3.70
CA SER A 65 11.43 12.42 4.59
C SER A 65 10.81 11.40 5.55
N VAL A 66 9.48 11.45 5.76
CA VAL A 66 8.76 10.56 6.70
C VAL A 66 7.88 9.56 5.98
N VAL A 67 7.30 9.97 4.83
CA VAL A 67 6.39 9.16 4.00
C VAL A 67 7.04 8.89 2.67
N GLY A 68 7.35 7.63 2.40
CA GLY A 68 7.71 7.15 1.06
C GLY A 68 6.45 6.73 0.31
N THR A 69 6.26 7.23 -0.91
CA THR A 69 5.08 6.93 -1.73
C THR A 69 5.46 6.19 -2.99
N VAL A 70 4.84 5.03 -3.23
CA VAL A 70 4.86 4.33 -4.53
C VAL A 70 3.55 4.63 -5.22
N LEU A 71 3.63 5.26 -6.39
CA LEU A 71 2.48 5.65 -7.20
C LEU A 71 1.99 4.51 -8.09
N GLN A 72 0.75 4.58 -8.54
CA GLN A 72 0.12 3.65 -9.47
C GLN A 72 0.90 3.52 -10.79
N ASP A 73 1.36 4.64 -11.33
CA ASP A 73 2.20 4.69 -12.53
C ASP A 73 3.67 4.76 -12.12
N SER A 74 4.32 3.60 -12.03
CA SER A 74 5.75 3.52 -11.71
C SER A 74 6.64 4.13 -12.82
N ASP A 75 6.20 4.16 -14.08
CA ASP A 75 6.97 4.76 -15.15
C ASP A 75 7.11 6.28 -14.98
N ALA A 76 6.10 6.93 -14.44
CA ALA A 76 6.14 8.36 -14.15
C ALA A 76 7.03 8.73 -12.95
N GLN A 77 7.48 7.76 -12.17
CA GLN A 77 8.35 7.99 -11.00
C GLN A 77 9.83 8.02 -11.34
N PHE A 78 10.27 7.38 -12.44
CA PHE A 78 11.69 7.29 -12.78
C PHE A 78 12.27 8.61 -13.25
N VAL A 79 13.36 9.01 -12.60
CA VAL A 79 14.15 10.22 -12.91
C VAL A 79 15.57 9.85 -13.34
N GLY A 80 16.12 8.77 -12.79
CA GLY A 80 17.47 8.27 -13.05
C GLY A 80 17.61 7.69 -14.45
N LEU A 81 18.80 7.79 -15.04
CA LEU A 81 19.15 7.12 -16.31
C LEU A 81 19.44 5.63 -16.10
N SER A 82 19.81 5.26 -14.88
CA SER A 82 19.97 3.87 -14.45
C SER A 82 19.18 3.60 -13.18
N VAL A 83 18.95 2.33 -12.88
CA VAL A 83 18.30 1.88 -11.62
C VAL A 83 19.06 2.41 -10.41
N GLY A 84 20.39 2.34 -10.43
CA GLY A 84 21.22 2.85 -9.33
C GLY A 84 21.09 4.35 -9.11
N GLU A 85 21.01 5.14 -10.18
CA GLU A 85 20.77 6.58 -10.12
C GLU A 85 19.35 6.90 -9.60
N ASP A 86 18.36 6.13 -9.99
CA ASP A 86 17.00 6.32 -9.53
C ASP A 86 16.85 6.06 -8.03
N ILE A 87 17.43 4.96 -7.55
CA ILE A 87 17.49 4.66 -6.10
C ILE A 87 18.30 5.72 -5.33
N ALA A 88 19.36 6.26 -5.94
CA ALA A 88 20.20 7.30 -5.34
C ALA A 88 19.50 8.66 -5.24
N TYR A 89 18.50 8.94 -6.05
CA TYR A 89 17.91 10.27 -6.24
C TYR A 89 17.50 10.96 -4.93
N ALA A 90 16.80 10.25 -4.04
CA ALA A 90 16.40 10.81 -2.74
C ALA A 90 17.63 11.08 -1.82
N LEU A 91 18.65 10.23 -1.89
CA LEU A 91 19.88 10.38 -1.11
C LEU A 91 20.71 11.57 -1.62
N GLU A 92 20.75 11.81 -2.93
CA GLU A 92 21.40 12.97 -3.54
C GLU A 92 20.72 14.28 -3.10
N ASN A 93 19.39 14.32 -3.15
CA ASN A 93 18.62 15.48 -2.68
C ASN A 93 18.85 15.79 -1.20
N ASN A 94 19.15 14.78 -0.39
CA ASN A 94 19.52 14.90 1.03
C ASN A 94 21.03 15.15 1.24
N MET A 95 21.80 15.38 0.16
CA MET A 95 23.25 15.65 0.19
C MET A 95 24.06 14.56 0.93
N VAL A 96 23.64 13.31 0.82
CA VAL A 96 24.36 12.17 1.41
C VAL A 96 25.73 12.01 0.75
N PRO A 97 26.85 11.89 1.50
CA PRO A 97 28.17 11.68 0.92
C PRO A 97 28.23 10.47 -0.01
N ARG A 98 28.91 10.59 -1.16
CA ARG A 98 28.90 9.59 -2.24
C ARG A 98 29.24 8.16 -1.77
N ASN A 99 30.24 8.03 -0.92
CA ASN A 99 30.65 6.72 -0.40
C ASN A 99 29.57 6.05 0.47
N VAL A 100 28.80 6.84 1.22
CA VAL A 100 27.66 6.35 2.03
C VAL A 100 26.48 6.04 1.12
N MET A 101 26.20 6.92 0.14
CA MET A 101 25.13 6.77 -0.83
C MET A 101 25.27 5.49 -1.65
N LEU A 102 26.45 5.19 -2.19
CA LEU A 102 26.71 3.97 -2.96
C LEU A 102 26.42 2.69 -2.14
N LYS A 103 26.77 2.70 -0.84
CA LYS A 103 26.44 1.60 0.04
C LYS A 103 24.93 1.46 0.23
N LYS A 104 24.24 2.57 0.55
CA LYS A 104 22.79 2.57 0.77
C LYS A 104 22.00 2.15 -0.47
N VAL A 105 22.42 2.59 -1.66
CA VAL A 105 21.84 2.16 -2.94
C VAL A 105 21.94 0.65 -3.11
N LYS A 106 23.12 0.09 -2.85
CA LYS A 106 23.34 -1.36 -2.93
C LYS A 106 22.49 -2.11 -1.91
N ASP A 107 22.45 -1.64 -0.66
CA ASP A 107 21.66 -2.26 0.40
C ASP A 107 20.17 -2.24 0.06
N ALA A 108 19.63 -1.10 -0.41
CA ALA A 108 18.24 -0.97 -0.85
C ALA A 108 17.91 -1.87 -2.05
N ALA A 109 18.81 -1.93 -3.06
CA ALA A 109 18.64 -2.81 -4.21
C ALA A 109 18.61 -4.29 -3.81
N THR A 110 19.44 -4.69 -2.84
CA THR A 110 19.48 -6.08 -2.32
C THR A 110 18.16 -6.44 -1.63
N ILE A 111 17.59 -5.54 -0.82
CA ILE A 111 16.29 -5.77 -0.13
C ILE A 111 15.17 -6.07 -1.13
N VAL A 112 15.19 -5.41 -2.28
CA VAL A 112 14.16 -5.61 -3.32
C VAL A 112 14.57 -6.59 -4.43
N HIS A 113 15.71 -7.28 -4.28
CA HIS A 113 16.28 -8.22 -5.25
C HIS A 113 16.53 -7.60 -6.64
N MET A 114 17.12 -6.42 -6.68
CA MET A 114 17.47 -5.67 -7.89
C MET A 114 18.96 -5.30 -7.99
N GLU A 115 19.82 -5.93 -7.17
CA GLU A 115 21.26 -5.68 -7.13
C GLU A 115 21.98 -5.90 -8.47
N ASP A 116 21.51 -6.88 -9.25
CA ASP A 116 22.09 -7.19 -10.57
C ASP A 116 21.63 -6.22 -11.68
N PHE A 117 20.68 -5.36 -11.38
CA PHE A 117 20.06 -4.44 -12.33
C PHE A 117 20.48 -2.98 -12.16
N LEU A 118 21.42 -2.67 -11.26
CA LEU A 118 21.79 -1.30 -10.92
C LEU A 118 22.23 -0.45 -12.13
N GLU A 119 22.89 -1.07 -13.10
CA GLU A 119 23.34 -0.41 -14.36
C GLU A 119 22.27 -0.44 -15.47
N SER A 120 21.14 -1.09 -15.23
CA SER A 120 20.08 -1.21 -16.22
C SER A 120 19.30 0.09 -16.37
N VAL A 121 18.82 0.35 -17.59
CA VAL A 121 17.92 1.47 -17.85
C VAL A 121 16.53 1.13 -17.32
N PRO A 122 15.89 1.98 -16.49
CA PRO A 122 14.57 1.68 -15.90
C PRO A 122 13.49 1.35 -16.93
N TYR A 123 13.53 1.97 -18.10
CA TYR A 123 12.57 1.72 -19.18
C TYR A 123 12.54 0.26 -19.67
N ASN A 124 13.67 -0.45 -19.58
CA ASN A 124 13.79 -1.84 -20.06
C ASN A 124 13.32 -2.88 -19.03
N LEU A 125 12.92 -2.44 -17.85
CA LEU A 125 12.46 -3.32 -16.78
C LEU A 125 11.01 -3.78 -16.98
N SER A 126 10.68 -4.98 -16.48
CA SER A 126 9.28 -5.43 -16.35
C SER A 126 8.53 -4.59 -15.33
N GLY A 127 7.18 -4.59 -15.38
CA GLY A 127 6.36 -3.84 -14.41
C GLY A 127 6.68 -4.18 -12.95
N GLY A 128 6.87 -5.47 -12.62
CA GLY A 128 7.26 -5.89 -11.27
C GLY A 128 8.67 -5.43 -10.86
N GLN A 129 9.63 -5.42 -11.80
CA GLN A 129 10.97 -4.87 -11.55
C GLN A 129 10.92 -3.36 -11.31
N LYS A 130 10.14 -2.63 -12.12
CA LYS A 130 9.92 -1.19 -11.95
C LYS A 130 9.36 -0.86 -10.57
N GLN A 131 8.36 -1.60 -10.13
CA GLN A 131 7.79 -1.42 -8.81
C GLN A 131 8.80 -1.67 -7.68
N ARG A 132 9.66 -2.70 -7.81
CA ARG A 132 10.73 -2.99 -6.86
C ARG A 132 11.74 -1.84 -6.80
N VAL A 133 12.13 -1.29 -7.95
CA VAL A 133 13.05 -0.13 -8.01
C VAL A 133 12.40 1.10 -7.37
N SER A 134 11.12 1.40 -7.67
CA SER A 134 10.39 2.50 -7.02
C SER A 134 10.34 2.34 -5.51
N LEU A 135 10.14 1.10 -5.03
CA LEU A 135 10.17 0.80 -3.59
C LEU A 135 11.56 1.02 -3.00
N ALA A 136 12.63 0.57 -3.66
CA ALA A 136 14.00 0.82 -3.20
C ALA A 136 14.32 2.31 -3.12
N GLY A 137 13.85 3.11 -4.09
CA GLY A 137 14.06 4.56 -4.14
C GLY A 137 13.44 5.33 -2.97
N ILE A 138 12.39 4.79 -2.35
CA ILE A 138 11.76 5.40 -1.17
C ILE A 138 12.25 4.82 0.15
N MET A 139 13.05 3.75 0.14
CA MET A 139 13.57 3.08 1.33
C MET A 139 14.83 3.74 1.84
N HIS A 140 14.74 4.92 2.41
CA HIS A 140 15.83 5.55 3.14
C HIS A 140 15.51 5.66 4.63
N ASP A 141 16.54 5.94 5.46
CA ASP A 141 16.52 5.72 6.91
C ASP A 141 15.36 6.41 7.65
N ASP A 142 15.01 7.63 7.22
CA ASP A 142 14.03 8.45 7.93
C ASP A 142 12.58 8.12 7.57
N VAL A 143 12.34 7.38 6.48
CA VAL A 143 10.99 6.97 6.07
C VAL A 143 10.43 6.00 7.09
N GLN A 144 9.32 6.38 7.71
CA GLN A 144 8.60 5.57 8.71
C GLN A 144 7.33 4.96 8.16
N ILE A 145 6.75 5.60 7.14
CA ILE A 145 5.46 5.25 6.56
C ILE A 145 5.66 4.97 5.07
N LEU A 146 5.21 3.81 4.63
CA LEU A 146 5.17 3.43 3.22
C LEU A 146 3.72 3.50 2.73
N LEU A 147 3.49 4.36 1.75
CA LEU A 147 2.20 4.57 1.11
C LEU A 147 2.22 3.98 -0.29
N PHE A 148 1.33 3.05 -0.56
CA PHE A 148 1.17 2.41 -1.87
C PHE A 148 -0.19 2.79 -2.46
N ASP A 149 -0.18 3.49 -3.60
CA ASP A 149 -1.42 3.85 -4.32
C ASP A 149 -1.59 2.92 -5.53
N GLU A 150 -2.48 1.95 -5.41
CA GLU A 150 -2.80 0.89 -6.38
C GLU A 150 -1.55 0.13 -6.91
N PRO A 151 -0.72 -0.43 -6.01
CA PRO A 151 0.55 -1.07 -6.41
C PRO A 151 0.36 -2.30 -7.30
N LEU A 152 -0.82 -2.87 -7.39
CA LEU A 152 -1.09 -4.08 -8.16
C LEU A 152 -1.67 -3.80 -9.55
N ALA A 153 -1.96 -2.54 -9.90
CA ALA A 153 -2.72 -2.18 -11.10
C ALA A 153 -2.10 -2.69 -12.41
N ALA A 154 -0.75 -2.67 -12.52
CA ALA A 154 -0.01 -3.06 -13.72
C ALA A 154 0.58 -4.49 -13.64
N LEU A 155 0.23 -5.26 -12.60
CA LEU A 155 0.83 -6.57 -12.33
C LEU A 155 -0.15 -7.71 -12.64
N ASP A 156 0.38 -8.80 -13.20
CA ASP A 156 -0.34 -10.06 -13.23
C ASP A 156 -0.50 -10.64 -11.80
N PRO A 157 -1.39 -11.62 -11.58
CA PRO A 157 -1.65 -12.15 -10.24
C PRO A 157 -0.40 -12.72 -9.54
N GLN A 158 0.50 -13.37 -10.27
CA GLN A 158 1.71 -13.95 -9.70
C GLN A 158 2.68 -12.85 -9.24
N MET A 159 2.91 -11.85 -10.07
CA MET A 159 3.71 -10.68 -9.72
C MET A 159 3.08 -9.87 -8.59
N GLY A 160 1.75 -9.74 -8.58
CA GLY A 160 1.00 -9.09 -7.49
C GLY A 160 1.26 -9.77 -6.14
N ASN A 161 1.16 -11.10 -6.08
CA ASN A 161 1.46 -11.86 -4.87
C ASN A 161 2.91 -11.67 -4.39
N GLN A 162 3.87 -11.61 -5.31
CA GLN A 162 5.27 -11.34 -4.98
C GLN A 162 5.47 -9.92 -4.44
N ALA A 163 4.78 -8.94 -5.02
CA ALA A 163 4.83 -7.55 -4.55
C ALA A 163 4.27 -7.42 -3.12
N ILE A 164 3.12 -8.02 -2.84
CA ILE A 164 2.52 -8.03 -1.50
C ILE A 164 3.41 -8.78 -0.50
N ALA A 165 4.03 -9.90 -0.91
CA ALA A 165 4.96 -10.63 -0.05
C ALA A 165 6.20 -9.77 0.30
N LEU A 166 6.76 -9.04 -0.66
CA LEU A 166 7.89 -8.14 -0.44
C LEU A 166 7.52 -6.97 0.49
N ILE A 167 6.34 -6.37 0.30
CA ILE A 167 5.83 -5.31 1.19
C ILE A 167 5.69 -5.84 2.63
N ASP A 168 5.18 -7.06 2.79
CA ASP A 168 5.03 -7.71 4.10
C ASP A 168 6.38 -7.97 4.79
N GLU A 169 7.37 -8.45 4.04
CA GLU A 169 8.73 -8.68 4.52
C GLU A 169 9.38 -7.36 4.99
N ILE A 170 9.35 -6.33 4.15
CA ILE A 170 9.90 -5.01 4.48
C ILE A 170 9.22 -4.41 5.70
N GLN A 171 7.90 -4.52 5.81
CA GLN A 171 7.15 -4.00 6.95
C GLN A 171 7.60 -4.67 8.26
N LYS A 172 7.76 -6.00 8.25
CA LYS A 172 8.15 -6.76 9.43
C LYS A 172 9.60 -6.54 9.84
N GLU A 173 10.52 -6.56 8.89
CA GLU A 173 11.94 -6.43 9.17
C GLU A 173 12.36 -5.02 9.62
N ASN A 174 11.65 -4.00 9.13
CA ASN A 174 12.01 -2.60 9.38
C ASN A 174 10.99 -1.87 10.27
N GLU A 175 10.00 -2.56 10.83
CA GLU A 175 8.93 -1.98 11.66
C GLU A 175 8.24 -0.75 11.02
N LYS A 176 8.11 -0.78 9.68
CA LYS A 176 7.49 0.32 8.94
C LYS A 176 5.97 0.28 9.11
N THR A 177 5.34 1.45 9.11
CA THR A 177 3.89 1.56 8.97
C THR A 177 3.55 1.51 7.49
N VAL A 178 2.58 0.70 7.10
CA VAL A 178 2.21 0.50 5.70
C VAL A 178 0.75 0.84 5.47
N LEU A 179 0.49 1.72 4.51
CA LEU A 179 -0.85 2.01 4.00
C LEU A 179 -0.92 1.61 2.54
N ILE A 180 -1.74 0.59 2.25
CA ILE A 180 -1.99 0.11 0.88
C ILE A 180 -3.37 0.60 0.45
N ILE A 181 -3.43 1.32 -0.65
CA ILE A 181 -4.69 1.68 -1.32
C ILE A 181 -4.86 0.69 -2.45
N GLU A 182 -5.90 -0.11 -2.40
CA GLU A 182 -6.18 -1.12 -3.43
C GLU A 182 -7.68 -1.39 -3.55
N HIS A 183 -8.07 -1.94 -4.69
CA HIS A 183 -9.41 -2.45 -4.94
C HIS A 183 -9.43 -3.98 -5.11
N ARG A 184 -8.26 -4.61 -5.28
CA ARG A 184 -8.04 -6.06 -5.42
C ARG A 184 -7.85 -6.69 -4.04
N LEU A 185 -8.93 -6.76 -3.25
CA LEU A 185 -8.92 -7.22 -1.86
C LEU A 185 -8.28 -8.60 -1.70
N GLU A 186 -8.65 -9.56 -2.57
CA GLU A 186 -8.16 -10.96 -2.50
C GLU A 186 -6.64 -11.04 -2.67
N ASP A 187 -6.06 -10.22 -3.56
CA ASP A 187 -4.63 -10.23 -3.80
C ASP A 187 -3.86 -9.61 -2.62
N VAL A 188 -4.39 -8.56 -1.99
CA VAL A 188 -3.76 -7.97 -0.80
C VAL A 188 -3.82 -8.93 0.38
N LEU A 189 -4.92 -9.66 0.55
CA LEU A 189 -5.09 -10.66 1.61
C LEU A 189 -4.23 -11.93 1.41
N TYR A 190 -3.44 -12.01 0.34
CA TYR A 190 -2.37 -13.01 0.21
C TYR A 190 -1.36 -12.95 1.38
N ARG A 191 -1.26 -11.78 2.02
CA ARG A 191 -0.54 -11.59 3.29
C ARG A 191 -1.44 -10.91 4.31
N PRO A 192 -1.28 -11.21 5.61
CA PRO A 192 -2.10 -10.59 6.65
C PRO A 192 -2.02 -9.07 6.62
N VAL A 193 -3.15 -8.40 6.85
CA VAL A 193 -3.21 -6.96 7.16
C VAL A 193 -3.89 -6.80 8.52
N ASP A 194 -3.48 -5.78 9.27
CA ASP A 194 -4.01 -5.57 10.63
C ASP A 194 -5.42 -5.01 10.61
N ARG A 195 -5.67 -4.08 9.66
CA ARG A 195 -6.95 -3.38 9.55
C ARG A 195 -7.32 -3.10 8.10
N ILE A 196 -8.61 -3.05 7.85
CA ILE A 196 -9.19 -2.57 6.60
C ILE A 196 -10.06 -1.36 6.89
N ILE A 197 -9.77 -0.28 6.17
CA ILE A 197 -10.56 0.94 6.17
C ILE A 197 -11.36 0.97 4.88
N LEU A 198 -12.67 1.07 4.99
CA LEU A 198 -13.58 1.16 3.85
C LEU A 198 -14.05 2.59 3.68
N MET A 199 -13.78 3.17 2.51
CA MET A 199 -14.23 4.51 2.13
C MET A 199 -15.33 4.46 1.08
N CYS A 200 -16.31 5.33 1.24
CA CYS A 200 -17.35 5.59 0.25
C CYS A 200 -17.73 7.08 0.27
N ASP A 201 -17.91 7.69 -0.90
CA ASP A 201 -18.34 9.09 -1.06
C ASP A 201 -17.57 10.13 -0.22
N GLY A 202 -16.28 9.87 0.01
CA GLY A 202 -15.39 10.74 0.78
C GLY A 202 -15.46 10.57 2.29
N GLU A 203 -16.11 9.54 2.78
CA GLU A 203 -16.26 9.21 4.20
C GLU A 203 -15.70 7.83 4.52
N ILE A 204 -15.27 7.60 5.76
CA ILE A 204 -14.92 6.27 6.27
C ILE A 204 -16.20 5.61 6.78
N ILE A 205 -16.61 4.51 6.15
CA ILE A 205 -17.83 3.77 6.50
C ILE A 205 -17.55 2.50 7.29
N ALA A 206 -16.31 2.04 7.31
CA ALA A 206 -15.83 1.00 8.21
C ALA A 206 -14.34 1.16 8.49
N ASP A 207 -13.95 0.79 9.69
CA ASP A 207 -12.57 0.67 10.17
C ASP A 207 -12.53 -0.54 11.11
N THR A 208 -11.99 -1.68 10.63
CA THR A 208 -12.19 -2.97 11.30
C THR A 208 -11.13 -4.00 10.87
N THR A 209 -11.11 -5.16 11.55
CA THR A 209 -10.29 -6.30 11.14
C THR A 209 -10.78 -6.91 9.83
N PRO A 210 -9.89 -7.56 9.05
CA PRO A 210 -10.28 -8.23 7.80
C PRO A 210 -11.40 -9.24 8.00
N ASP A 211 -11.30 -10.12 8.98
CA ASP A 211 -12.30 -11.17 9.23
C ASP A 211 -13.69 -10.59 9.50
N LYS A 212 -13.75 -9.55 10.33
CA LYS A 212 -15.02 -8.89 10.66
C LYS A 212 -15.65 -8.20 9.45
N LEU A 213 -14.82 -7.58 8.58
CA LEU A 213 -15.32 -6.99 7.35
C LEU A 213 -15.89 -8.05 6.41
N LEU A 214 -15.17 -9.16 6.21
CA LEU A 214 -15.56 -10.26 5.31
C LEU A 214 -16.80 -11.02 5.79
N CYS A 215 -17.03 -11.09 7.10
CA CYS A 215 -18.28 -11.62 7.68
C CYS A 215 -19.47 -10.66 7.57
N SER A 216 -19.22 -9.39 7.16
CA SER A 216 -20.26 -8.38 7.00
C SER A 216 -20.80 -8.35 5.56
N GLU A 217 -21.99 -7.77 5.37
CA GLU A 217 -22.53 -7.51 4.03
C GLU A 217 -22.02 -6.20 3.39
N LYS A 218 -21.10 -5.49 4.05
CA LYS A 218 -20.70 -4.13 3.63
C LYS A 218 -20.07 -4.13 2.26
N LEU A 219 -19.16 -5.07 1.97
CA LEU A 219 -18.50 -5.14 0.67
C LEU A 219 -19.49 -5.21 -0.49
N ARG A 220 -20.52 -6.08 -0.37
CA ARG A 220 -21.56 -6.24 -1.40
C ARG A 220 -22.42 -4.99 -1.53
N LYS A 221 -22.83 -4.39 -0.41
CA LYS A 221 -23.68 -3.20 -0.40
C LYS A 221 -22.99 -2.01 -1.08
N ASP A 222 -21.67 -1.91 -0.93
CA ASP A 222 -20.88 -0.80 -1.46
C ASP A 222 -20.22 -1.15 -2.82
N GLY A 223 -20.63 -2.27 -3.45
CA GLY A 223 -20.18 -2.68 -4.79
C GLY A 223 -18.72 -3.10 -4.86
N ILE A 224 -18.12 -3.50 -3.73
CA ILE A 224 -16.75 -3.99 -3.66
C ILE A 224 -16.76 -5.51 -3.80
N ARG A 225 -15.87 -6.01 -4.66
CA ARG A 225 -15.75 -7.44 -4.92
C ARG A 225 -15.19 -8.17 -3.69
N GLU A 226 -15.96 -9.16 -3.23
CA GLU A 226 -15.47 -10.09 -2.23
C GLU A 226 -14.46 -11.09 -2.84
N PRO A 227 -13.57 -11.68 -2.03
CA PRO A 227 -12.76 -12.82 -2.46
C PRO A 227 -13.60 -13.92 -3.10
N LEU A 228 -13.08 -14.52 -4.18
CA LEU A 228 -13.84 -15.51 -4.97
C LEU A 228 -14.30 -16.70 -4.15
N TYR A 229 -13.44 -17.22 -3.27
CA TYR A 229 -13.78 -18.35 -2.41
C TYR A 229 -14.95 -18.05 -1.46
N LEU A 230 -15.03 -16.81 -0.92
CA LEU A 230 -16.15 -16.40 -0.08
C LEU A 230 -17.43 -16.22 -0.90
N SER A 231 -17.30 -15.70 -2.12
CA SER A 231 -18.45 -15.61 -3.04
C SER A 231 -19.02 -17.00 -3.35
N ALA A 232 -18.16 -18.00 -3.58
CA ALA A 232 -18.56 -19.38 -3.80
C ALA A 232 -19.27 -19.98 -2.56
N LEU A 233 -18.71 -19.80 -1.37
CA LEU A 233 -19.32 -20.23 -0.11
C LEU A 233 -20.69 -19.60 0.12
N ASN A 234 -20.81 -18.31 -0.17
CA ASN A 234 -22.07 -17.58 -0.04
C ASN A 234 -23.13 -18.08 -1.04
N MET A 235 -22.74 -18.37 -2.29
CA MET A 235 -23.64 -18.98 -3.30
C MET A 235 -24.13 -20.35 -2.88
N ALA A 236 -23.27 -21.14 -2.21
CA ALA A 236 -23.63 -22.44 -1.63
C ALA A 236 -24.41 -22.33 -0.29
N SER A 237 -24.82 -21.11 0.11
CA SER A 237 -25.52 -20.87 1.39
C SER A 237 -24.72 -21.37 2.60
N CYS A 238 -23.39 -21.37 2.52
CA CYS A 238 -22.52 -21.66 3.65
C CYS A 238 -22.46 -20.43 4.57
N LYS A 239 -22.55 -20.67 5.88
CA LYS A 239 -22.35 -19.63 6.89
C LYS A 239 -20.96 -19.79 7.49
N PHE A 240 -20.21 -18.70 7.52
CA PHE A 240 -18.91 -18.61 8.18
C PHE A 240 -18.91 -17.42 9.15
N SER A 241 -18.01 -17.45 10.10
CA SER A 241 -17.85 -16.46 11.17
C SER A 241 -16.40 -15.97 11.23
N GLU A 242 -16.12 -15.02 12.09
CA GLU A 242 -14.75 -14.53 12.33
C GLU A 242 -13.81 -15.66 12.81
N ASP A 243 -14.33 -16.63 13.56
CA ASP A 243 -13.55 -17.79 14.04
C ASP A 243 -13.10 -18.74 12.92
N ASP A 244 -13.73 -18.67 11.75
CA ASP A 244 -13.32 -19.43 10.55
C ASP A 244 -12.15 -18.74 9.79
N HIS A 245 -11.70 -17.58 10.22
CA HIS A 245 -10.63 -16.77 9.63
C HIS A 245 -10.79 -16.53 8.12
N PRO A 246 -11.92 -15.93 7.69
CA PRO A 246 -12.22 -15.78 6.26
C PRO A 246 -11.26 -14.85 5.51
N SER A 247 -10.37 -14.15 6.17
CA SER A 247 -9.33 -13.34 5.53
C SER A 247 -8.10 -14.15 5.07
N ASP A 248 -7.96 -15.38 5.55
CA ASP A 248 -6.83 -16.26 5.21
C ASP A 248 -7.34 -17.60 4.65
N ILE A 249 -7.36 -17.71 3.32
CA ILE A 249 -7.79 -18.92 2.62
C ILE A 249 -6.97 -20.16 3.00
N PHE A 250 -5.70 -19.99 3.41
CA PHE A 250 -4.80 -21.10 3.73
C PHE A 250 -5.08 -21.69 5.12
N SER A 251 -5.58 -20.86 6.05
CA SER A 251 -5.94 -21.29 7.40
C SER A 251 -7.44 -21.66 7.52
N MET A 252 -8.27 -21.19 6.59
CA MET A 252 -9.70 -21.45 6.60
C MET A 252 -10.01 -22.93 6.39
N ASN A 253 -10.74 -23.57 7.32
CA ASN A 253 -11.13 -24.97 7.21
C ASN A 253 -12.25 -25.16 6.17
N LEU A 254 -11.88 -25.30 4.90
CA LEU A 254 -12.81 -25.52 3.79
C LEU A 254 -13.48 -26.91 3.82
N ASP A 255 -12.90 -27.90 4.51
CA ASP A 255 -13.48 -29.25 4.64
C ASP A 255 -14.85 -29.22 5.32
N LYS A 256 -15.08 -28.25 6.20
CA LYS A 256 -16.38 -27.97 6.86
C LYS A 256 -17.52 -27.72 5.85
N TYR A 257 -17.20 -27.34 4.63
CA TYR A 257 -18.17 -26.91 3.62
C TYR A 257 -18.28 -27.86 2.43
N LYS A 258 -17.52 -28.97 2.41
CA LYS A 258 -17.48 -29.93 1.27
C LYS A 258 -18.86 -30.40 0.83
N ASP A 259 -19.70 -30.78 1.78
CA ASP A 259 -21.04 -31.35 1.47
C ASP A 259 -22.00 -30.34 0.80
N LYS A 260 -21.66 -29.06 0.81
CA LYS A 260 -22.47 -27.98 0.23
C LYS A 260 -21.88 -27.42 -1.07
N LEU A 261 -20.65 -27.77 -1.36
CA LEU A 261 -19.91 -27.28 -2.55
C LEU A 261 -19.90 -28.29 -3.70
N VAL A 262 -20.48 -29.48 -3.50
CA VAL A 262 -20.62 -30.57 -4.49
C VAL A 262 -22.05 -30.54 -5.13
#